data_37cc3b28bc45c200f5e3432ba0e707e7
#
_entry.id   37cc3b28bc45c200f5e3432ba0e707e7
#
_cell.length_a   1.000
_cell.length_b   1.000
_cell.length_c   1.000
_cell.angle_alpha   90.00
_cell.angle_beta   90.00
_cell.angle_gamma   90.00
#
_symmetry.space_group_name_H-M   'P 1'
#
loop_
_entity.id
_entity.type
_entity.pdbx_description
1 polymer ?
#
loop_
_entity_poly.entity_id
_entity_poly.type
_entity_poly.pdbx_seq_one_letter_code
_entity_poly.pdbx_strand_id
1 'polypeptide(L)'
;HLSMNTNGGAQDVEWWKELAIIMGRKGHVTFSFDGLGDTNHLYRQGVNWENCMKNSAAFISKGGRARWEFIIFDHNQHQIEEARELAKKMRFDDFRTKKTGRFFSTVKHEGKESHQGMNRKGQETQKLEKPKDEYINNALKQEKNLVNKYGSMDHYYDVTDINCKSIEKSEIFVTAEGHVFPCCWLGGQQYKWYWKPKEAPIWNMIKDPNNINAIYNELKDIIEGNFFNMIENSWS
;
A
#
# COMPACT_ATOMS: atom_id res chain seq x y z
N HIS A 1 15.12 -8.65 -5.28
CA HIS A 1 14.38 -7.59 -5.97
C HIS A 1 13.80 -6.62 -4.93
N LEU A 2 14.10 -5.31 -5.06
CA LEU A 2 13.61 -4.29 -4.13
C LEU A 2 12.45 -3.52 -4.78
N SER A 3 11.31 -3.41 -4.10
CA SER A 3 10.22 -2.53 -4.50
C SER A 3 9.86 -1.58 -3.36
N MET A 4 9.65 -0.32 -3.68
CA MET A 4 9.26 0.70 -2.72
C MET A 4 7.98 1.40 -3.16
N ASN A 5 7.03 1.56 -2.23
CA ASN A 5 5.83 2.38 -2.44
C ASN A 5 5.95 3.67 -1.63
N THR A 6 5.69 4.80 -2.26
CA THR A 6 5.88 6.11 -1.64
C THR A 6 4.90 7.15 -2.19
N ASN A 7 4.68 8.22 -1.45
CA ASN A 7 4.02 9.43 -1.97
C ASN A 7 5.01 10.42 -2.64
N GLY A 8 6.33 10.11 -2.62
CA GLY A 8 7.36 10.92 -3.26
C GLY A 8 7.65 12.28 -2.61
N GLY A 9 6.96 12.66 -1.54
CA GLY A 9 7.06 14.00 -0.95
C GLY A 9 8.21 14.19 0.05
N ALA A 10 8.81 13.11 0.52
CA ALA A 10 9.91 13.14 1.48
C ALA A 10 11.26 13.14 0.78
N GLN A 11 12.30 13.53 1.51
CA GLN A 11 13.69 13.61 1.07
C GLN A 11 13.93 14.64 -0.04
N ASP A 12 15.17 14.96 -0.29
CA ASP A 12 15.58 15.90 -1.33
C ASP A 12 15.91 15.20 -2.67
N VAL A 13 16.17 16.00 -3.67
CA VAL A 13 16.46 15.55 -5.04
C VAL A 13 17.73 14.68 -5.10
N GLU A 14 18.74 14.98 -4.32
CA GLU A 14 20.00 14.23 -4.34
C GLU A 14 19.82 12.83 -3.73
N TRP A 15 19.07 12.71 -2.65
CA TRP A 15 18.70 11.42 -2.08
C TRP A 15 17.96 10.53 -3.10
N TRP A 16 17.02 11.10 -3.88
CA TRP A 16 16.30 10.35 -4.91
C TRP A 16 17.20 9.89 -6.05
N LYS A 17 18.20 10.70 -6.43
CA LYS A 17 19.21 10.31 -7.42
C LYS A 17 20.09 9.16 -6.91
N GLU A 18 20.54 9.24 -5.66
CA GLU A 18 21.33 8.18 -5.02
C GLU A 18 20.52 6.88 -4.91
N LEU A 19 19.26 6.97 -4.47
CA LEU A 19 18.38 5.80 -4.40
C LEU A 19 18.25 5.10 -5.74
N ALA A 20 18.13 5.84 -6.84
CA ALA A 20 18.05 5.25 -8.18
C ALA A 20 19.30 4.44 -8.52
N ILE A 21 20.47 4.93 -8.16
CA ILE A 21 21.77 4.25 -8.38
C ILE A 21 21.84 2.97 -7.54
N ILE A 22 21.48 3.05 -6.24
CA ILE A 22 21.50 1.91 -5.31
C ILE A 22 20.53 0.82 -5.75
N MET A 23 19.30 1.18 -6.13
CA MET A 23 18.29 0.22 -6.56
C MET A 23 18.63 -0.44 -7.90
N GLY A 24 19.30 0.28 -8.78
CA GLY A 24 19.71 -0.23 -10.09
C GLY A 24 18.54 -0.81 -10.89
N ARG A 25 18.85 -1.71 -11.84
CA ARG A 25 17.83 -2.32 -12.72
C ARG A 25 16.93 -3.35 -12.03
N LYS A 26 17.33 -3.87 -10.88
CA LYS A 26 16.57 -4.89 -10.13
C LYS A 26 15.54 -4.28 -9.17
N GLY A 27 15.61 -2.97 -8.92
CA GLY A 27 14.66 -2.25 -8.07
C GLY A 27 13.62 -1.47 -8.86
N HIS A 28 12.49 -1.14 -8.23
CA HIS A 28 11.53 -0.18 -8.76
C HIS A 28 10.83 0.59 -7.64
N VAL A 29 10.44 1.83 -7.95
CA VAL A 29 9.65 2.68 -7.07
C VAL A 29 8.26 2.89 -7.65
N THR A 30 7.24 2.64 -6.85
CA THR A 30 5.86 3.01 -7.16
C THR A 30 5.53 4.31 -6.45
N PHE A 31 5.36 5.37 -7.21
CA PHE A 31 4.91 6.67 -6.74
C PHE A 31 3.38 6.69 -6.72
N SER A 32 2.81 6.92 -5.55
CA SER A 32 1.36 6.99 -5.35
C SER A 32 0.91 8.44 -5.42
N PHE A 33 0.56 8.91 -6.61
CA PHE A 33 -0.02 10.22 -6.84
C PHE A 33 -1.47 10.05 -7.26
N ASP A 34 -2.41 10.58 -6.47
CA ASP A 34 -3.84 10.34 -6.62
C ASP A 34 -4.57 11.63 -7.06
N GLY A 35 -4.11 12.18 -8.15
CA GLY A 35 -4.57 13.43 -8.76
C GLY A 35 -3.41 14.22 -9.37
N LEU A 36 -3.68 15.40 -9.86
CA LEU A 36 -2.73 16.40 -10.31
C LEU A 36 -2.49 17.47 -9.22
N GLY A 37 -1.87 18.59 -9.55
CA GLY A 37 -1.51 19.62 -8.57
C GLY A 37 -2.66 20.20 -7.76
N ASP A 38 -3.84 20.23 -8.36
CA ASP A 38 -5.08 20.77 -7.78
C ASP A 38 -5.90 19.74 -6.97
N THR A 39 -5.66 18.43 -7.12
CA THR A 39 -6.48 17.38 -6.49
C THR A 39 -5.68 16.37 -5.66
N ASN A 40 -4.39 16.18 -5.93
CA ASN A 40 -3.56 15.19 -5.23
C ASN A 40 -3.59 15.38 -3.69
N HIS A 41 -3.58 16.64 -3.23
CA HIS A 41 -3.61 16.98 -1.80
C HIS A 41 -4.91 16.60 -1.10
N LEU A 42 -6.00 16.41 -1.83
CA LEU A 42 -7.29 16.02 -1.26
C LEU A 42 -7.23 14.64 -0.61
N TYR A 43 -6.49 13.73 -1.18
CA TYR A 43 -6.25 12.42 -0.56
C TYR A 43 -4.84 12.32 0.06
N ARG A 44 -3.80 12.82 -0.61
CA ARG A 44 -2.40 12.83 -0.13
C ARG A 44 -2.13 14.08 0.71
N GLN A 45 -2.78 14.17 1.85
CA GLN A 45 -2.68 15.33 2.74
C GLN A 45 -1.25 15.54 3.25
N GLY A 46 -0.85 16.81 3.33
CA GLY A 46 0.48 17.20 3.80
C GLY A 46 1.62 16.93 2.81
N VAL A 47 1.31 16.54 1.58
CA VAL A 47 2.30 16.28 0.53
C VAL A 47 2.33 17.46 -0.46
N ASN A 48 3.52 18.00 -0.69
CA ASN A 48 3.72 19.04 -1.69
C ASN A 48 3.86 18.42 -3.08
N TRP A 49 2.97 18.78 -3.99
CA TRP A 49 2.93 18.26 -5.37
C TRP A 49 4.21 18.55 -6.15
N GLU A 50 4.74 19.76 -6.06
CA GLU A 50 5.96 20.13 -6.79
C GLU A 50 7.16 19.31 -6.34
N ASN A 51 7.27 19.05 -5.04
CA ASN A 51 8.32 18.17 -4.51
C ASN A 51 8.18 16.75 -5.02
N CYS A 52 6.94 16.23 -5.08
CA CYS A 52 6.68 14.90 -5.65
C CYS A 52 7.16 14.80 -7.10
N MET A 53 6.86 15.82 -7.90
CA MET A 53 7.27 15.86 -9.31
C MET A 53 8.79 15.99 -9.47
N LYS A 54 9.43 16.86 -8.69
CA LYS A 54 10.90 17.02 -8.68
C LYS A 54 11.60 15.73 -8.27
N ASN A 55 11.13 15.09 -7.22
CA ASN A 55 11.72 13.88 -6.67
C ASN A 55 11.58 12.68 -7.62
N SER A 56 10.40 12.47 -8.17
CA SER A 56 10.19 11.41 -9.16
C SER A 56 11.00 11.63 -10.44
N ALA A 57 11.09 12.87 -10.92
CA ALA A 57 11.94 13.23 -12.06
C ALA A 57 13.43 12.98 -11.76
N ALA A 58 13.88 13.32 -10.55
CA ALA A 58 15.26 13.08 -10.13
C ALA A 58 15.61 11.58 -10.11
N PHE A 59 14.73 10.76 -9.56
CA PHE A 59 14.86 9.29 -9.55
C PHE A 59 14.96 8.72 -10.98
N ILE A 60 14.02 9.12 -11.86
CA ILE A 60 13.98 8.68 -13.25
C ILE A 60 15.23 9.15 -14.02
N SER A 61 15.72 10.37 -13.78
CA SER A 61 16.88 10.95 -14.48
C SER A 61 18.18 10.15 -14.30
N LYS A 62 18.28 9.36 -13.22
CA LYS A 62 19.40 8.47 -12.92
C LYS A 62 19.14 7.01 -13.31
N GLY A 63 18.14 6.77 -14.14
CA GLY A 63 17.79 5.44 -14.64
C GLY A 63 16.95 4.61 -13.66
N GLY A 64 16.41 5.22 -12.61
CA GLY A 64 15.49 4.58 -11.67
C GLY A 64 14.20 4.15 -12.36
N ARG A 65 13.77 2.91 -12.12
CA ARG A 65 12.52 2.38 -12.66
C ARG A 65 11.35 2.85 -11.84
N ALA A 66 10.48 3.67 -12.43
CA ALA A 66 9.38 4.33 -11.74
C ALA A 66 8.02 3.91 -12.32
N ARG A 67 7.08 3.62 -11.44
CA ARG A 67 5.66 3.45 -11.76
C ARG A 67 4.87 4.56 -11.09
N TRP A 68 3.88 5.10 -11.79
CA TRP A 68 2.85 5.95 -11.19
C TRP A 68 1.60 5.12 -10.91
N GLU A 69 1.18 5.01 -9.65
CA GLU A 69 -0.08 4.39 -9.25
C GLU A 69 -1.08 5.48 -8.84
N PHE A 70 -2.26 5.45 -9.46
CA PHE A 70 -3.31 6.46 -9.31
C PHE A 70 -4.58 5.79 -8.79
N ILE A 71 -4.97 6.05 -7.53
CA ILE A 71 -6.22 5.57 -6.96
C ILE A 71 -7.35 6.49 -7.39
N ILE A 72 -8.41 5.91 -7.96
CA ILE A 72 -9.53 6.67 -8.51
C ILE A 72 -10.55 6.98 -7.40
N PHE A 73 -10.89 8.27 -7.29
CA PHE A 73 -11.97 8.83 -6.47
C PHE A 73 -12.83 9.76 -7.33
N ASP A 74 -13.98 10.21 -6.81
CA ASP A 74 -14.83 11.15 -7.53
C ASP A 74 -14.08 12.43 -7.93
N HIS A 75 -13.33 13.01 -7.00
CA HIS A 75 -12.62 14.27 -7.18
C HIS A 75 -11.48 14.25 -8.20
N ASN A 76 -10.97 13.06 -8.58
CA ASN A 76 -9.81 12.94 -9.49
C ASN A 76 -10.08 12.10 -10.75
N GLN A 77 -11.24 11.45 -10.87
CA GLN A 77 -11.54 10.56 -12.00
C GLN A 77 -11.47 11.25 -13.37
N HIS A 78 -11.71 12.56 -13.42
CA HIS A 78 -11.64 13.35 -14.65
C HIS A 78 -10.20 13.62 -15.11
N GLN A 79 -9.19 13.42 -14.25
CA GLN A 79 -7.78 13.70 -14.52
C GLN A 79 -6.99 12.48 -14.99
N ILE A 80 -7.61 11.30 -15.11
CA ILE A 80 -6.90 10.05 -15.41
C ILE A 80 -6.07 10.14 -16.69
N GLU A 81 -6.64 10.66 -17.77
CA GLU A 81 -5.92 10.75 -19.06
C GLU A 81 -4.83 11.80 -19.04
N GLU A 82 -5.07 12.95 -18.42
CA GLU A 82 -4.05 13.99 -18.26
C GLU A 82 -2.88 13.50 -17.40
N ALA A 83 -3.17 12.79 -16.31
CA ALA A 83 -2.14 12.16 -15.46
C ALA A 83 -1.35 11.09 -16.23
N ARG A 84 -2.00 10.32 -17.10
CA ARG A 84 -1.34 9.33 -17.98
C ARG A 84 -0.37 9.98 -18.94
N GLU A 85 -0.79 11.05 -19.60
CA GLU A 85 0.07 11.78 -20.53
C GLU A 85 1.24 12.48 -19.81
N LEU A 86 1.00 13.01 -18.61
CA LEU A 86 2.07 13.56 -17.77
C LEU A 86 3.08 12.48 -17.36
N ALA A 87 2.61 11.31 -16.94
CA ALA A 87 3.47 10.18 -16.58
C ALA A 87 4.35 9.76 -17.77
N LYS A 88 3.79 9.68 -18.95
CA LYS A 88 4.53 9.39 -20.20
C LYS A 88 5.58 10.47 -20.51
N LYS A 89 5.20 11.75 -20.41
CA LYS A 89 6.11 12.89 -20.60
C LYS A 89 7.27 12.86 -19.61
N MET A 90 7.00 12.50 -18.36
CA MET A 90 8.00 12.35 -17.31
C MET A 90 8.81 11.04 -17.40
N ARG A 91 8.50 10.15 -18.35
CA ARG A 91 9.17 8.86 -18.57
C ARG A 91 9.01 7.86 -17.43
N PHE A 92 7.84 7.82 -16.80
CA PHE A 92 7.50 6.68 -15.96
C PHE A 92 7.42 5.42 -16.82
N ASP A 93 7.93 4.28 -16.31
CA ASP A 93 7.87 2.99 -17.02
C ASP A 93 6.42 2.50 -17.15
N ASP A 94 5.55 2.88 -16.21
CA ASP A 94 4.19 2.37 -16.12
C ASP A 94 3.29 3.39 -15.41
N PHE A 95 2.06 3.52 -15.88
CA PHE A 95 0.98 4.26 -15.22
C PHE A 95 -0.21 3.34 -15.00
N ARG A 96 -0.59 3.16 -13.74
CA ARG A 96 -1.69 2.28 -13.36
C ARG A 96 -2.77 3.01 -12.58
N THR A 97 -3.99 2.87 -13.03
CA THR A 97 -5.16 3.23 -12.24
C THR A 97 -5.52 2.09 -11.29
N LYS A 98 -6.01 2.44 -10.10
CA LYS A 98 -6.39 1.48 -9.06
C LYS A 98 -7.81 1.75 -8.56
N LYS A 99 -8.66 0.76 -8.68
CA LYS A 99 -10.00 0.76 -8.10
C LYS A 99 -9.89 0.38 -6.63
N THR A 100 -10.16 1.34 -5.74
CA THR A 100 -10.02 1.11 -4.30
C THR A 100 -11.17 0.30 -3.71
N GLY A 101 -10.86 -0.56 -2.73
CA GLY A 101 -11.87 -1.27 -1.93
C GLY A 101 -12.52 -0.43 -0.81
N ARG A 102 -12.16 0.84 -0.66
CA ARG A 102 -12.66 1.72 0.44
C ARG A 102 -14.17 1.93 0.40
N PHE A 103 -14.79 1.79 -0.76
CA PHE A 103 -16.23 1.91 -0.95
C PHE A 103 -16.98 0.57 -0.80
N PHE A 104 -16.36 -0.38 -0.14
CA PHE A 104 -16.96 -1.64 0.24
C PHE A 104 -16.80 -1.87 1.76
N SER A 105 -17.86 -2.34 2.41
CA SER A 105 -17.84 -2.72 3.84
C SER A 105 -17.72 -4.23 3.96
N THR A 106 -16.57 -4.70 4.44
CA THR A 106 -16.35 -6.14 4.74
C THR A 106 -17.19 -6.63 5.92
N VAL A 107 -17.62 -5.74 6.81
CA VAL A 107 -18.46 -6.09 7.97
C VAL A 107 -19.94 -6.22 7.61
N LYS A 108 -20.43 -5.29 6.76
CA LYS A 108 -21.83 -5.25 6.35
C LYS A 108 -22.08 -5.90 4.97
N HIS A 109 -21.00 -6.28 4.28
CA HIS A 109 -21.06 -6.87 2.94
C HIS A 109 -21.82 -6.01 1.92
N GLU A 110 -21.66 -4.69 2.00
CA GLU A 110 -22.37 -3.71 1.19
C GLU A 110 -21.45 -2.62 0.62
N GLY A 111 -21.88 -1.97 -0.46
CA GLY A 111 -21.26 -0.79 -1.01
C GLY A 111 -21.46 0.44 -0.11
N LYS A 112 -20.53 1.39 -0.18
CA LYS A 112 -20.59 2.68 0.51
C LYS A 112 -20.48 3.81 -0.50
N GLU A 113 -21.26 4.87 -0.31
CA GLU A 113 -21.21 6.06 -1.18
C GLU A 113 -19.98 6.95 -0.87
N SER A 114 -19.46 6.85 0.36
CA SER A 114 -18.31 7.64 0.78
C SER A 114 -17.41 6.87 1.75
N HIS A 115 -16.19 7.36 1.90
CA HIS A 115 -15.21 6.83 2.85
C HIS A 115 -14.61 7.97 3.67
N GLN A 116 -14.68 7.87 5.00
CA GLN A 116 -14.02 8.80 5.91
C GLN A 116 -12.52 8.50 5.95
N GLY A 117 -11.71 9.46 5.51
CA GLY A 117 -10.27 9.36 5.63
C GLY A 117 -9.79 9.48 7.08
N MET A 118 -8.69 8.79 7.39
CA MET A 118 -8.05 8.84 8.71
C MET A 118 -6.55 9.07 8.54
N ASN A 119 -5.96 9.92 9.36
CA ASN A 119 -4.52 10.06 9.40
C ASN A 119 -3.85 8.98 10.29
N ARG A 120 -2.52 8.94 10.32
CA ARG A 120 -1.77 7.97 11.14
C ARG A 120 -2.02 8.10 12.65
N LYS A 121 -2.56 9.23 13.10
CA LYS A 121 -2.91 9.47 14.51
C LYS A 121 -4.33 9.02 14.84
N GLY A 122 -5.08 8.50 13.86
CA GLY A 122 -6.47 8.10 14.03
C GLY A 122 -7.46 9.28 14.06
N GLN A 123 -7.05 10.45 13.57
CA GLN A 123 -7.93 11.62 13.45
C GLN A 123 -8.61 11.59 12.09
N GLU A 124 -9.88 11.95 12.05
CA GLU A 124 -10.63 12.08 10.81
C GLU A 124 -10.02 13.16 9.92
N THR A 125 -9.98 12.86 8.63
CA THR A 125 -9.52 13.76 7.59
C THR A 125 -10.65 14.01 6.59
N GLN A 126 -10.35 14.29 5.34
CA GLN A 126 -11.36 14.56 4.33
C GLN A 126 -12.21 13.32 4.04
N LYS A 127 -13.51 13.54 3.89
CA LYS A 127 -14.44 12.55 3.36
C LYS A 127 -14.25 12.43 1.85
N LEU A 128 -14.08 11.20 1.38
CA LEU A 128 -13.87 10.86 -0.02
C LEU A 128 -15.17 10.29 -0.60
N GLU A 129 -15.60 10.81 -1.72
CA GLU A 129 -16.80 10.34 -2.42
C GLU A 129 -16.46 9.24 -3.44
N LYS A 130 -17.43 8.36 -3.65
CA LYS A 130 -17.35 7.24 -4.58
C LYS A 130 -17.22 7.75 -6.02
N PRO A 131 -16.29 7.21 -6.82
CA PRO A 131 -16.21 7.53 -8.25
C PRO A 131 -17.39 6.93 -9.02
N LYS A 132 -17.48 7.20 -10.32
CA LYS A 132 -18.43 6.58 -11.24
C LYS A 132 -18.34 5.07 -11.17
N ASP A 133 -19.45 4.39 -11.47
CA ASP A 133 -19.60 2.93 -11.34
C ASP A 133 -18.56 2.14 -12.14
N GLU A 134 -18.12 2.64 -13.28
CA GLU A 134 -17.06 2.01 -14.08
C GLU A 134 -15.70 1.91 -13.34
N TYR A 135 -15.47 2.77 -12.35
CA TYR A 135 -14.25 2.83 -11.53
C TYR A 135 -14.39 2.17 -10.16
N ILE A 136 -15.53 1.58 -9.85
CA ILE A 136 -15.74 0.89 -8.58
C ILE A 136 -15.03 -0.47 -8.57
N ASN A 137 -14.48 -0.84 -7.42
CA ASN A 137 -13.93 -2.16 -7.18
C ASN A 137 -15.05 -3.21 -7.16
N ASN A 138 -14.83 -4.34 -7.83
CA ASN A 138 -15.79 -5.43 -7.93
C ASN A 138 -15.86 -6.35 -6.68
N ALA A 139 -15.32 -5.92 -5.54
CA ALA A 139 -15.25 -6.76 -4.32
C ALA A 139 -16.62 -7.32 -3.92
N LEU A 140 -17.67 -6.49 -3.93
CA LEU A 140 -19.03 -6.93 -3.61
C LEU A 140 -19.55 -8.01 -4.58
N LYS A 141 -19.29 -7.86 -5.88
CA LYS A 141 -19.68 -8.84 -6.90
C LYS A 141 -18.90 -10.15 -6.73
N GLN A 142 -17.62 -10.06 -6.44
CA GLN A 142 -16.77 -11.23 -6.21
C GLN A 142 -17.22 -12.01 -4.97
N GLU A 143 -17.53 -11.32 -3.87
CA GLU A 143 -18.02 -11.93 -2.65
C GLU A 143 -19.38 -12.61 -2.87
N LYS A 144 -20.34 -11.95 -3.54
CA LYS A 144 -21.61 -12.56 -3.91
C LYS A 144 -21.44 -13.84 -4.74
N ASN A 145 -20.48 -13.84 -5.67
CA ASN A 145 -20.16 -15.02 -6.46
C ASN A 145 -19.62 -16.17 -5.60
N LEU A 146 -18.77 -15.86 -4.60
CA LEU A 146 -18.27 -16.85 -3.65
C LEU A 146 -19.41 -17.41 -2.77
N VAL A 147 -20.26 -16.54 -2.21
CA VAL A 147 -21.43 -16.96 -1.43
C VAL A 147 -22.36 -17.83 -2.26
N ASN A 148 -22.63 -17.48 -3.53
CA ASN A 148 -23.45 -18.29 -4.42
C ASN A 148 -22.84 -19.67 -4.69
N LYS A 149 -21.50 -19.76 -4.77
CA LYS A 149 -20.81 -21.03 -5.05
C LYS A 149 -20.69 -21.92 -3.81
N TYR A 150 -20.43 -21.34 -2.64
CA TYR A 150 -20.08 -22.07 -1.42
C TYR A 150 -21.18 -22.03 -0.34
N GLY A 151 -22.27 -21.29 -0.56
CA GLY A 151 -23.36 -21.09 0.39
C GLY A 151 -23.10 -19.98 1.42
N SER A 152 -21.89 -19.82 1.91
CA SER A 152 -21.46 -18.74 2.82
C SER A 152 -19.97 -18.42 2.66
N MET A 153 -19.54 -17.27 3.17
CA MET A 153 -18.11 -16.96 3.26
C MET A 153 -17.40 -17.84 4.28
N ASP A 154 -18.02 -18.17 5.39
CA ASP A 154 -17.43 -19.05 6.40
C ASP A 154 -17.16 -20.43 5.78
N HIS A 155 -18.12 -21.03 5.09
CA HIS A 155 -17.87 -22.29 4.42
C HIS A 155 -16.79 -22.20 3.32
N TYR A 156 -16.72 -21.09 2.60
CA TYR A 156 -15.62 -20.84 1.66
C TYR A 156 -14.25 -20.88 2.34
N TYR A 157 -14.12 -20.25 3.52
CA TYR A 157 -12.86 -20.26 4.28
C TYR A 157 -12.53 -21.64 4.83
N ASP A 158 -13.55 -22.41 5.26
CA ASP A 158 -13.36 -23.75 5.84
C ASP A 158 -12.88 -24.78 4.81
N VAL A 159 -13.27 -24.63 3.54
CA VAL A 159 -12.97 -25.62 2.48
C VAL A 159 -11.92 -25.19 1.48
N THR A 160 -11.38 -23.97 1.62
CA THR A 160 -10.38 -23.44 0.68
C THR A 160 -9.00 -23.46 1.32
N ASP A 161 -8.04 -24.05 0.61
CA ASP A 161 -6.64 -23.99 1.03
C ASP A 161 -6.14 -22.55 1.07
N ILE A 162 -5.57 -22.18 2.21
CA ILE A 162 -4.96 -20.86 2.41
C ILE A 162 -3.52 -20.89 1.89
N ASN A 163 -3.27 -20.25 0.75
CA ASN A 163 -1.93 -20.06 0.24
C ASN A 163 -1.44 -18.64 0.53
N CYS A 164 -0.39 -18.54 1.34
CA CYS A 164 0.25 -17.25 1.61
C CYS A 164 1.11 -16.81 0.43
N LYS A 165 0.63 -15.79 -0.27
CA LYS A 165 1.32 -15.23 -1.44
C LYS A 165 2.73 -14.70 -1.13
N SER A 166 2.97 -14.22 0.09
CA SER A 166 4.30 -13.74 0.49
C SER A 166 5.29 -14.89 0.67
N ILE A 167 4.85 -16.04 1.20
CA ILE A 167 5.67 -17.25 1.29
C ILE A 167 5.96 -17.78 -0.12
N GLU A 168 4.92 -17.93 -0.95
CA GLU A 168 5.06 -18.42 -2.33
C GLU A 168 6.11 -17.62 -3.13
N LYS A 169 6.14 -16.29 -2.92
CA LYS A 169 7.04 -15.38 -3.62
C LYS A 169 8.35 -15.09 -2.90
N SER A 170 8.53 -15.65 -1.69
CA SER A 170 9.68 -15.31 -0.81
C SER A 170 9.82 -13.80 -0.61
N GLU A 171 8.70 -13.12 -0.33
CA GLU A 171 8.62 -11.68 -0.12
C GLU A 171 8.50 -11.37 1.37
N ILE A 172 9.15 -10.31 1.81
CA ILE A 172 8.96 -9.67 3.13
C ILE A 172 8.54 -8.21 2.95
N PHE A 173 7.94 -7.63 3.97
CA PHE A 173 7.55 -6.23 4.01
C PHE A 173 8.33 -5.48 5.08
N VAL A 174 8.99 -4.38 4.71
CA VAL A 174 9.67 -3.47 5.64
C VAL A 174 8.90 -2.16 5.72
N THR A 175 8.58 -1.74 6.93
CA THR A 175 7.87 -0.47 7.17
C THR A 175 8.81 0.73 7.07
N ALA A 176 8.26 1.94 7.06
CA ALA A 176 9.04 3.18 7.04
C ALA A 176 9.91 3.35 8.32
N GLU A 177 9.51 2.71 9.40
CA GLU A 177 10.23 2.70 10.70
C GLU A 177 11.31 1.61 10.77
N GLY A 178 11.46 0.80 9.72
CA GLY A 178 12.43 -0.28 9.65
C GLY A 178 11.95 -1.63 10.20
N HIS A 179 10.70 -1.74 10.69
CA HIS A 179 10.17 -3.02 11.18
C HIS A 179 9.89 -3.99 10.03
N VAL A 180 10.33 -5.22 10.19
CA VAL A 180 10.21 -6.29 9.18
C VAL A 180 9.04 -7.21 9.53
N PHE A 181 8.15 -7.42 8.56
CA PHE A 181 6.98 -8.28 8.68
C PHE A 181 6.92 -9.29 7.53
N PRO A 182 6.26 -10.44 7.71
CA PRO A 182 6.03 -11.39 6.63
C PRO A 182 5.25 -10.80 5.45
N CYS A 183 4.33 -9.86 5.70
CA CYS A 183 3.58 -9.19 4.64
C CYS A 183 3.07 -7.80 5.05
N CYS A 184 2.63 -7.01 4.07
CA CYS A 184 2.12 -5.66 4.30
C CYS A 184 0.81 -5.62 5.10
N TRP A 185 0.01 -6.68 5.12
CA TRP A 185 -1.21 -6.77 5.93
C TRP A 185 -0.88 -6.80 7.41
N LEU A 186 0.12 -7.61 7.80
CA LEU A 186 0.61 -7.65 9.18
C LEU A 186 1.32 -6.35 9.57
N GLY A 187 2.19 -5.84 8.69
CA GLY A 187 2.88 -4.57 8.92
C GLY A 187 1.94 -3.37 9.05
N GLY A 188 0.79 -3.40 8.37
CA GLY A 188 -0.24 -2.37 8.48
C GLY A 188 -0.88 -2.29 9.87
N GLN A 189 -0.92 -3.38 10.62
CA GLN A 189 -1.54 -3.44 11.94
C GLN A 189 -0.84 -2.59 13.00
N GLN A 190 0.41 -2.20 12.78
CA GLN A 190 1.11 -1.31 13.71
C GLN A 190 0.56 0.12 13.74
N TYR A 191 -0.25 0.54 12.77
CA TYR A 191 -0.73 1.92 12.66
C TYR A 191 -2.12 2.13 13.27
N LYS A 192 -2.32 3.28 13.93
CA LYS A 192 -3.58 3.65 14.63
C LYS A 192 -4.82 3.68 13.76
N TRP A 193 -4.67 3.86 12.47
CA TRP A 193 -5.81 3.89 11.55
C TRP A 193 -6.44 2.51 11.32
N TYR A 194 -5.74 1.44 11.70
CA TYR A 194 -6.28 0.08 11.75
C TYR A 194 -6.71 -0.29 13.17
N TRP A 195 -5.82 -0.02 14.14
CA TRP A 195 -5.97 -0.43 15.53
C TRP A 195 -5.34 0.64 16.42
N LYS A 196 -5.74 0.73 17.67
CA LYS A 196 -4.88 1.41 18.64
C LYS A 196 -3.57 0.62 18.70
N PRO A 197 -2.39 1.22 18.47
CA PRO A 197 -1.16 0.50 18.15
C PRO A 197 -0.77 -0.59 19.15
N LYS A 198 -1.04 -0.37 20.45
CA LYS A 198 -0.72 -1.34 21.50
C LYS A 198 -1.80 -2.41 21.70
N GLU A 199 -2.95 -2.29 21.05
CA GLU A 199 -4.09 -3.22 21.14
C GLU A 199 -4.16 -4.14 19.93
N ALA A 200 -3.37 -3.90 18.88
CA ALA A 200 -3.32 -4.79 17.75
C ALA A 200 -2.77 -6.16 18.18
N PRO A 201 -3.43 -7.27 17.79
CA PRO A 201 -3.01 -8.62 18.17
C PRO A 201 -1.54 -8.92 17.83
N ILE A 202 -1.02 -8.32 16.77
CA ILE A 202 0.37 -8.47 16.34
C ILE A 202 1.38 -8.07 17.44
N TRP A 203 1.06 -7.07 18.26
CA TRP A 203 1.94 -6.62 19.35
C TRP A 203 2.04 -7.61 20.50
N ASN A 204 1.07 -8.52 20.65
CA ASN A 204 1.15 -9.62 21.62
C ASN A 204 2.20 -10.66 21.20
N MET A 205 2.49 -10.75 19.90
CA MET A 205 3.48 -11.66 19.32
C MET A 205 4.88 -11.05 19.28
N ILE A 206 4.97 -9.72 19.29
CA ILE A 206 6.24 -8.97 19.25
C ILE A 206 6.58 -8.49 20.66
N LYS A 207 7.48 -9.20 21.34
CA LYS A 207 7.88 -8.84 22.72
C LYS A 207 8.68 -7.53 22.75
N ASP A 208 9.61 -7.38 21.82
CA ASP A 208 10.43 -6.19 21.64
C ASP A 208 10.47 -5.80 20.15
N PRO A 209 9.92 -4.62 19.76
CA PRO A 209 9.94 -4.15 18.38
C PRO A 209 11.35 -4.02 17.79
N ASN A 210 12.37 -3.80 18.62
CA ASN A 210 13.74 -3.71 18.13
C ASN A 210 14.24 -5.03 17.53
N ASN A 211 13.74 -6.18 18.01
CA ASN A 211 14.14 -7.49 17.51
C ASN A 211 13.68 -7.77 16.07
N ILE A 212 12.70 -7.04 15.57
CA ILE A 212 12.22 -7.15 14.20
C ILE A 212 12.57 -5.91 13.35
N ASN A 213 13.50 -5.07 13.80
CA ASN A 213 13.86 -3.84 13.12
C ASN A 213 15.21 -3.99 12.39
N ALA A 214 15.19 -3.81 11.07
CA ALA A 214 16.35 -3.90 10.19
C ALA A 214 17.39 -2.77 10.37
N ILE A 215 17.09 -1.76 11.18
CA ILE A 215 18.10 -0.74 11.58
C ILE A 215 19.09 -1.33 12.60
N TYR A 216 18.63 -2.30 13.41
CA TYR A 216 19.40 -2.83 14.54
C TYR A 216 19.83 -4.29 14.35
N ASN A 217 19.23 -5.01 13.37
CA ASN A 217 19.49 -6.44 13.18
C ASN A 217 19.64 -6.76 11.69
N GLU A 218 20.39 -7.81 11.39
CA GLU A 218 20.48 -8.36 10.05
C GLU A 218 19.12 -8.97 9.63
N LEU A 219 18.73 -8.79 8.36
CA LEU A 219 17.48 -9.30 7.84
C LEU A 219 17.34 -10.82 8.02
N LYS A 220 18.43 -11.56 7.89
CA LYS A 220 18.45 -13.01 8.07
C LYS A 220 18.03 -13.38 9.49
N ASP A 221 18.59 -12.73 10.51
CA ASP A 221 18.33 -13.03 11.91
C ASP A 221 16.86 -12.70 12.28
N ILE A 222 16.30 -11.65 11.68
CA ILE A 222 14.88 -11.31 11.86
C ILE A 222 13.98 -12.38 11.24
N ILE A 223 14.27 -12.82 10.01
CA ILE A 223 13.42 -13.78 9.26
C ILE A 223 13.51 -15.17 9.90
N GLU A 224 14.68 -15.60 10.35
CA GLU A 224 14.89 -16.87 11.07
C GLU A 224 14.48 -16.79 12.54
N GLY A 225 14.06 -15.59 13.01
CA GLY A 225 13.73 -15.32 14.40
C GLY A 225 12.36 -15.82 14.85
N ASN A 226 12.13 -15.73 16.16
CA ASN A 226 10.93 -16.27 16.82
C ASN A 226 9.62 -15.67 16.27
N PHE A 227 9.60 -14.39 15.89
CA PHE A 227 8.39 -13.73 15.40
C PHE A 227 7.87 -14.36 14.10
N PHE A 228 8.75 -14.59 13.11
CA PHE A 228 8.38 -15.23 11.85
C PHE A 228 7.93 -16.67 12.08
N ASN A 229 8.67 -17.44 12.89
CA ASN A 229 8.32 -18.81 13.24
C ASN A 229 6.94 -18.89 13.94
N MET A 230 6.61 -17.95 14.82
CA MET A 230 5.29 -17.91 15.47
C MET A 230 4.15 -17.65 14.46
N ILE A 231 4.37 -16.79 13.48
CA ILE A 231 3.38 -16.53 12.42
C ILE A 231 3.17 -17.80 11.57
N GLU A 232 4.24 -18.45 11.12
CA GLU A 232 4.15 -19.67 10.31
C GLU A 232 3.43 -20.78 11.07
N ASN A 233 3.77 -21.00 12.34
CA ASN A 233 3.14 -22.02 13.19
C ASN A 233 1.67 -21.69 13.53
N SER A 234 1.22 -20.44 13.36
CA SER A 234 -0.18 -20.06 13.62
C SER A 234 -1.15 -20.46 12.51
N TRP A 235 -0.63 -20.98 11.40
CA TRP A 235 -1.43 -21.38 10.22
C TRP A 235 -1.64 -22.90 10.12
N SER A 236 -1.11 -23.66 11.03
CA SER A 236 -1.25 -25.13 11.12
C SER A 236 -2.48 -25.53 11.93
#